data_a6b3b7a1b100a65ad5357d5b1b27b628
#
_entry.id   a6b3b7a1b100a65ad5357d5b1b27b628
#
_cell.length_a   1.000
_cell.length_b   1.000
_cell.length_c   1.000
_cell.angle_alpha   90.00
_cell.angle_beta   90.00
_cell.angle_gamma   90.00
#
_symmetry.space_group_name_H-M   'P 1'
#
loop_
_entity.id
_entity.type
_entity.pdbx_description
1 polymer ?
#
loop_
_entity_poly.entity_id
_entity_poly.type
_entity_poly.pdbx_seq_one_letter_code
_entity_poly.pdbx_strand_id
1 'polypeptide(L)'
;MTDTKKGMEELVDIKKLTPNEWNPNEQSDFIYLREKRSIEKFGFVLPVLVREVGDKLEIIDGEHRYRAMREIHAEGIDIFTTPEKDHKIPKGKINVKNLGAVSDVAARQMTILMNELHGEADTIKKSELIKGLSSEIEFADLAELLPFPEDELKNYIELADFDWEDYKSGEDTRPPDDEKWVTLKFRMAQDQASIIQEAIERLVRGVPITGENVDARALELMAGDCLATDISSYQ
;
A
#
# COMPACT_ATOMS: atom_id res chain seq x y z
N MET A 1 28.50 31.27 -7.90
CA MET A 1 27.13 30.79 -8.17
C MET A 1 27.30 29.37 -8.64
N THR A 2 27.12 28.42 -7.75
CA THR A 2 27.17 26.98 -8.09
C THR A 2 25.90 26.67 -8.87
N ASP A 3 26.09 26.30 -10.12
CA ASP A 3 25.03 25.83 -11.01
C ASP A 3 24.49 24.52 -10.40
N THR A 4 23.46 24.65 -9.60
CA THR A 4 22.78 23.50 -8.97
C THR A 4 22.19 22.67 -10.12
N LYS A 5 22.64 21.43 -10.28
CA LYS A 5 22.18 20.51 -11.33
C LYS A 5 20.73 20.12 -11.07
N LYS A 6 19.81 21.03 -11.44
CA LYS A 6 18.37 20.82 -11.31
C LYS A 6 17.92 19.50 -11.95
N GLY A 7 17.16 18.69 -11.18
CA GLY A 7 16.60 17.44 -11.65
C GLY A 7 17.56 16.25 -11.64
N MET A 8 18.80 16.42 -11.22
CA MET A 8 19.76 15.32 -11.02
C MET A 8 19.74 14.84 -9.57
N GLU A 9 20.12 13.59 -9.37
CA GLU A 9 20.35 13.05 -8.04
C GLU A 9 21.66 13.57 -7.45
N GLU A 10 21.63 13.93 -6.18
CA GLU A 10 22.80 14.41 -5.45
C GLU A 10 22.80 13.96 -3.98
N LEU A 11 23.98 13.82 -3.41
CA LEU A 11 24.17 13.53 -1.99
C LEU A 11 24.26 14.84 -1.20
N VAL A 12 23.30 15.07 -0.32
CA VAL A 12 23.26 16.27 0.53
C VAL A 12 23.37 15.92 2.00
N ASP A 13 23.66 16.93 2.83
CA ASP A 13 23.58 16.76 4.28
C ASP A 13 22.12 16.57 4.70
N ILE A 14 21.83 15.47 5.39
CA ILE A 14 20.47 15.12 5.81
C ILE A 14 19.83 16.19 6.69
N LYS A 15 20.64 17.00 7.39
CA LYS A 15 20.16 18.11 8.22
C LYS A 15 19.62 19.30 7.43
N LYS A 16 19.93 19.38 6.13
CA LYS A 16 19.37 20.41 5.25
C LYS A 16 17.94 20.16 4.85
N LEU A 17 17.47 18.89 4.98
CA LEU A 17 16.11 18.52 4.63
C LEU A 17 15.14 18.94 5.73
N THR A 18 14.00 19.46 5.31
CA THR A 18 12.88 19.83 6.18
C THR A 18 11.61 19.19 5.65
N PRO A 19 10.89 18.40 6.46
CA PRO A 19 9.54 17.95 6.10
C PRO A 19 8.64 19.13 5.79
N ASN A 20 7.68 18.94 4.92
CA ASN A 20 6.64 19.92 4.67
C ASN A 20 5.49 19.74 5.69
N GLU A 21 4.75 20.81 6.00
CA GLU A 21 3.67 20.79 7.00
C GLU A 21 2.31 20.36 6.40
N TRP A 22 2.23 20.20 5.09
CA TRP A 22 0.96 19.91 4.39
C TRP A 22 0.90 18.49 3.83
N ASN A 23 1.87 17.63 4.10
CA ASN A 23 1.85 16.23 3.62
C ASN A 23 0.69 15.47 4.30
N PRO A 24 -0.32 15.03 3.57
CA PRO A 24 -1.45 14.31 4.15
C PRO A 24 -1.14 12.82 4.41
N ASN A 25 0.04 12.34 3.97
CA ASN A 25 0.37 10.93 4.03
C ASN A 25 0.84 10.53 5.42
N GLU A 26 0.04 9.71 6.11
CA GLU A 26 0.39 9.06 7.36
C GLU A 26 0.68 7.58 7.10
N GLN A 27 1.73 7.08 7.73
CA GLN A 27 2.13 5.68 7.61
C GLN A 27 2.03 4.99 8.96
N SER A 28 1.44 3.79 9.00
CA SER A 28 1.42 2.99 10.23
C SER A 28 2.83 2.52 10.59
N ASP A 29 3.08 2.27 11.89
CA ASP A 29 4.36 1.75 12.37
C ASP A 29 4.73 0.43 11.68
N PHE A 30 3.74 -0.40 11.37
CA PHE A 30 3.92 -1.65 10.65
C PHE A 30 4.53 -1.45 9.26
N ILE A 31 4.01 -0.50 8.47
CA ILE A 31 4.52 -0.18 7.13
C ILE A 31 5.87 0.52 7.23
N TYR A 32 6.01 1.46 8.16
CA TYR A 32 7.25 2.19 8.40
C TYR A 32 8.45 1.26 8.71
N LEU A 33 8.24 0.28 9.59
CA LEU A 33 9.30 -0.69 9.92
C LEU A 33 9.74 -1.50 8.69
N ARG A 34 8.82 -1.84 7.79
CA ARG A 34 9.14 -2.56 6.56
C ARG A 34 9.88 -1.69 5.55
N GLU A 35 9.50 -0.43 5.44
CA GLU A 35 10.25 0.53 4.63
C GLU A 35 11.69 0.69 5.14
N LYS A 36 11.89 0.82 6.46
CA LYS A 36 13.20 0.89 7.08
C LYS A 36 14.02 -0.37 6.78
N ARG A 37 13.46 -1.56 6.98
CA ARG A 37 14.12 -2.85 6.66
C ARG A 37 14.43 -3.00 5.18
N SER A 38 13.55 -2.53 4.31
CA SER A 38 13.79 -2.51 2.86
C SER A 38 15.03 -1.68 2.52
N ILE A 39 15.19 -0.52 3.15
CA ILE A 39 16.37 0.34 2.97
C ILE A 39 17.64 -0.36 3.49
N GLU A 40 17.58 -1.01 4.63
CA GLU A 40 18.71 -1.76 5.19
C GLU A 40 19.14 -2.94 4.30
N LYS A 41 18.16 -3.63 3.71
CA LYS A 41 18.41 -4.83 2.89
C LYS A 41 18.81 -4.49 1.46
N PHE A 42 18.10 -3.59 0.82
CA PHE A 42 18.24 -3.28 -0.62
C PHE A 42 18.97 -1.97 -0.89
N GLY A 43 19.25 -1.19 0.14
CA GLY A 43 19.83 0.13 -0.01
C GLY A 43 18.79 1.23 -0.23
N PHE A 44 19.27 2.47 -0.27
CA PHE A 44 18.45 3.66 -0.49
C PHE A 44 18.27 3.92 -2.00
N VAL A 45 17.44 3.08 -2.63
CA VAL A 45 17.27 3.02 -4.11
C VAL A 45 16.45 4.19 -4.67
N LEU A 46 15.51 4.73 -3.88
CA LEU A 46 14.64 5.83 -4.30
C LEU A 46 15.04 7.11 -3.58
N PRO A 47 15.54 8.14 -4.29
CA PRO A 47 15.91 9.40 -3.67
C PRO A 47 14.69 10.14 -3.10
N VAL A 48 14.93 11.00 -2.11
CA VAL A 48 13.91 11.94 -1.60
C VAL A 48 13.75 13.07 -2.61
N LEU A 49 12.52 13.39 -2.99
CA LEU A 49 12.23 14.51 -3.87
C LEU A 49 12.15 15.80 -3.06
N VAL A 50 12.96 16.80 -3.41
CA VAL A 50 13.06 18.05 -2.67
C VAL A 50 12.99 19.28 -3.57
N ARG A 51 12.61 20.42 -2.97
CA ARG A 51 12.73 21.76 -3.57
C ARG A 51 13.58 22.68 -2.69
N GLU A 52 14.08 23.74 -3.28
CA GLU A 52 14.81 24.78 -2.57
C GLU A 52 13.86 25.83 -1.97
N VAL A 53 13.96 26.04 -0.65
CA VAL A 53 13.23 27.08 0.08
C VAL A 53 14.24 27.82 0.98
N GLY A 54 14.72 28.97 0.52
CA GLY A 54 15.82 29.67 1.17
C GLY A 54 17.09 28.80 1.19
N ASP A 55 17.65 28.59 2.38
CA ASP A 55 18.85 27.76 2.59
C ASP A 55 18.54 26.27 2.87
N LYS A 56 17.26 25.89 2.85
CA LYS A 56 16.80 24.53 3.15
C LYS A 56 16.27 23.82 1.93
N LEU A 57 16.22 22.51 2.04
CA LEU A 57 15.59 21.61 1.07
C LEU A 57 14.30 21.07 1.69
N GLU A 58 13.16 21.53 1.19
CA GLU A 58 11.86 21.06 1.65
C GLU A 58 11.46 19.80 0.89
N ILE A 59 11.00 18.79 1.64
CA ILE A 59 10.62 17.50 1.11
C ILE A 59 9.26 17.62 0.40
N ILE A 60 9.17 17.15 -0.84
CA ILE A 60 7.95 17.02 -1.62
C ILE A 60 7.42 15.59 -1.53
N ASP A 61 8.32 14.60 -1.63
CA ASP A 61 8.01 13.18 -1.49
C ASP A 61 9.16 12.42 -0.81
N GLY A 62 8.82 11.35 -0.08
CA GLY A 62 9.76 10.46 0.59
C GLY A 62 10.10 10.87 2.03
N GLU A 63 9.18 11.52 2.74
CA GLU A 63 9.38 11.90 4.15
C GLU A 63 9.65 10.69 5.05
N HIS A 64 8.93 9.59 4.87
CA HIS A 64 9.16 8.37 5.66
C HIS A 64 10.53 7.77 5.38
N ARG A 65 10.99 7.75 4.11
CA ARG A 65 12.36 7.35 3.74
C ARG A 65 13.42 8.24 4.39
N TYR A 66 13.17 9.55 4.46
CA TYR A 66 14.04 10.49 5.16
C TYR A 66 14.11 10.18 6.66
N ARG A 67 12.97 9.91 7.33
CA ARG A 67 12.92 9.51 8.73
C ARG A 67 13.70 8.22 8.97
N ALA A 68 13.46 7.19 8.16
CA ALA A 68 14.17 5.91 8.24
C ALA A 68 15.69 6.10 8.10
N MET A 69 16.14 6.89 7.13
CA MET A 69 17.59 7.17 6.96
C MET A 69 18.20 7.87 8.16
N ARG A 70 17.48 8.78 8.82
CA ARG A 70 17.98 9.43 10.04
C ARG A 70 18.18 8.43 11.17
N GLU A 71 17.24 7.52 11.38
CA GLU A 71 17.31 6.48 12.41
C GLU A 71 18.43 5.50 12.09
N ILE A 72 18.52 4.97 10.86
CA ILE A 72 19.56 4.04 10.43
C ILE A 72 20.96 4.64 10.62
N HIS A 73 21.13 5.93 10.28
CA HIS A 73 22.38 6.64 10.53
C HIS A 73 22.69 6.82 12.03
N ALA A 74 21.68 7.00 12.86
CA ALA A 74 21.86 7.09 14.33
C ALA A 74 22.26 5.73 14.93
N GLU A 75 21.72 4.65 14.40
CA GLU A 75 22.07 3.28 14.77
C GLU A 75 23.47 2.85 14.27
N GLY A 76 24.07 3.62 13.38
CA GLY A 76 25.41 3.36 12.85
C GLY A 76 25.46 2.30 11.75
N ILE A 77 24.32 1.98 11.17
CA ILE A 77 24.20 1.01 10.06
C ILE A 77 24.67 1.66 8.75
N ASP A 78 25.47 0.90 8.00
CA ASP A 78 25.95 1.33 6.70
C ASP A 78 24.88 1.14 5.63
N ILE A 79 24.57 2.20 4.88
CA ILE A 79 23.61 2.20 3.79
C ILE A 79 24.29 2.42 2.46
N PHE A 80 23.75 1.79 1.44
CA PHE A 80 24.22 1.83 0.07
C PHE A 80 23.11 2.35 -0.86
N THR A 81 23.46 2.71 -2.09
CA THR A 81 22.47 3.16 -3.08
C THR A 81 21.85 2.01 -3.85
N THR A 82 22.45 0.81 -3.79
CA THR A 82 22.05 -0.38 -4.56
C THR A 82 22.09 -1.63 -3.67
N PRO A 83 21.34 -2.70 -4.02
CA PRO A 83 21.40 -3.99 -3.34
C PRO A 83 22.78 -4.64 -3.37
N GLU A 84 23.56 -4.39 -4.42
CA GLU A 84 24.92 -4.90 -4.62
C GLU A 84 25.95 -4.24 -3.70
N LYS A 85 25.54 -3.21 -2.98
CA LYS A 85 26.36 -2.46 -2.02
C LYS A 85 27.60 -1.79 -2.63
N ASP A 86 27.52 -1.38 -3.91
CA ASP A 86 28.62 -0.78 -4.65
C ASP A 86 28.94 0.65 -4.18
N HIS A 87 27.91 1.42 -3.83
CA HIS A 87 28.03 2.83 -3.50
C HIS A 87 27.48 3.13 -2.11
N LYS A 88 28.39 3.24 -1.15
CA LYS A 88 28.06 3.59 0.23
C LYS A 88 27.63 5.05 0.35
N ILE A 89 26.51 5.29 1.01
CA ILE A 89 26.07 6.63 1.39
C ILE A 89 26.84 7.04 2.67
N PRO A 90 27.61 8.14 2.64
CA PRO A 90 28.35 8.58 3.81
C PRO A 90 27.40 8.92 4.97
N LYS A 91 27.81 8.66 6.21
CA LYS A 91 27.05 8.99 7.40
C LYS A 91 26.63 10.47 7.43
N GLY A 92 25.37 10.72 7.72
CA GLY A 92 24.78 12.07 7.71
C GLY A 92 24.46 12.62 6.33
N LYS A 93 24.62 11.83 5.26
CA LYS A 93 24.21 12.18 3.90
C LYS A 93 22.98 11.39 3.48
N ILE A 94 22.25 11.94 2.51
CA ILE A 94 21.09 11.30 1.90
C ILE A 94 21.04 11.65 0.42
N ASN A 95 20.58 10.70 -0.39
CA ASN A 95 20.37 10.91 -1.81
C ASN A 95 19.04 11.62 -2.06
N VAL A 96 19.07 12.73 -2.77
CA VAL A 96 17.89 13.53 -3.11
C VAL A 96 17.85 13.82 -4.61
N LYS A 97 16.64 14.03 -5.12
CA LYS A 97 16.39 14.64 -6.42
C LYS A 97 15.91 16.07 -6.18
N ASN A 98 16.80 17.03 -6.43
CA ASN A 98 16.53 18.45 -6.19
C ASN A 98 15.89 19.08 -7.42
N LEU A 99 14.68 19.60 -7.29
CA LEU A 99 13.92 20.27 -8.35
C LEU A 99 14.25 21.77 -8.46
N GLY A 100 15.09 22.30 -7.55
CA GLY A 100 15.36 23.72 -7.45
C GLY A 100 14.19 24.52 -6.86
N ALA A 101 14.10 25.80 -7.20
CA ALA A 101 13.03 26.67 -6.70
C ALA A 101 11.70 26.34 -7.41
N VAL A 102 10.87 25.54 -6.76
CA VAL A 102 9.50 25.20 -7.20
C VAL A 102 8.51 26.01 -6.37
N SER A 103 7.46 26.54 -6.98
CA SER A 103 6.43 27.31 -6.27
C SER A 103 5.64 26.45 -5.28
N ASP A 104 5.05 27.04 -4.24
CA ASP A 104 4.24 26.34 -3.24
C ASP A 104 3.06 25.61 -3.88
N VAL A 105 2.42 26.23 -4.86
CA VAL A 105 1.29 25.61 -5.58
C VAL A 105 1.73 24.34 -6.30
N ALA A 106 2.84 24.41 -7.05
CA ALA A 106 3.35 23.27 -7.77
C ALA A 106 3.85 22.17 -6.81
N ALA A 107 4.52 22.52 -5.70
CA ALA A 107 4.97 21.57 -4.71
C ALA A 107 3.80 20.80 -4.07
N ARG A 108 2.72 21.49 -3.67
CA ARG A 108 1.51 20.87 -3.11
C ARG A 108 0.81 19.95 -4.12
N GLN A 109 0.68 20.40 -5.39
CA GLN A 109 0.15 19.57 -6.45
C GLN A 109 0.98 18.29 -6.64
N MET A 110 2.30 18.40 -6.65
CA MET A 110 3.20 17.24 -6.79
C MET A 110 3.08 16.29 -5.60
N THR A 111 3.00 16.80 -4.35
CA THR A 111 2.79 15.95 -3.16
C THR A 111 1.51 15.13 -3.29
N ILE A 112 0.39 15.75 -3.69
CA ILE A 112 -0.87 15.03 -3.90
C ILE A 112 -0.71 13.99 -5.02
N LEU A 113 -0.16 14.38 -6.17
CA LEU A 113 0.01 13.48 -7.30
C LEU A 113 0.91 12.28 -6.96
N MET A 114 2.02 12.49 -6.23
CA MET A 114 2.91 11.39 -5.83
C MET A 114 2.26 10.43 -4.84
N ASN A 115 1.34 10.90 -4.01
CA ASN A 115 0.59 10.05 -3.08
C ASN A 115 -0.55 9.27 -3.76
N GLU A 116 -1.20 9.84 -4.79
CA GLU A 116 -2.42 9.29 -5.39
C GLU A 116 -2.20 8.54 -6.72
N LEU A 117 -1.11 8.83 -7.46
CA LEU A 117 -0.85 8.20 -8.76
C LEU A 117 -0.18 6.83 -8.61
N HIS A 118 -0.83 5.93 -7.88
CA HIS A 118 -0.45 4.52 -7.81
C HIS A 118 -1.46 3.69 -8.59
N GLY A 119 -0.96 2.79 -9.45
CA GLY A 119 -1.81 1.83 -10.16
C GLY A 119 -2.44 0.82 -9.20
N GLU A 120 -3.56 0.23 -9.61
CA GLU A 120 -4.13 -0.93 -8.91
C GLU A 120 -3.33 -2.19 -9.24
N ALA A 121 -2.98 -2.96 -8.21
CA ALA A 121 -2.26 -4.20 -8.41
C ALA A 121 -3.23 -5.31 -8.87
N ASP A 122 -2.87 -5.99 -9.95
CA ASP A 122 -3.51 -7.25 -10.35
C ASP A 122 -3.24 -8.31 -9.27
N THR A 123 -4.30 -8.77 -8.61
CA THR A 123 -4.20 -9.67 -7.46
C THR A 123 -3.61 -11.03 -7.85
N ILE A 124 -3.93 -11.55 -9.04
CA ILE A 124 -3.42 -12.84 -9.52
C ILE A 124 -1.92 -12.75 -9.76
N LYS A 125 -1.47 -11.75 -10.52
CA LYS A 125 -0.04 -11.54 -10.77
C LYS A 125 0.76 -11.28 -9.51
N LYS A 126 0.17 -10.55 -8.55
CA LYS A 126 0.78 -10.32 -7.24
C LYS A 126 0.93 -11.62 -6.45
N SER A 127 -0.10 -12.47 -6.45
CA SER A 127 -0.09 -13.79 -5.80
C SER A 127 0.98 -14.70 -6.41
N GLU A 128 1.06 -14.77 -7.72
CA GLU A 128 2.09 -15.54 -8.44
C GLU A 128 3.51 -15.06 -8.10
N LEU A 129 3.72 -13.74 -8.03
CA LEU A 129 5.00 -13.15 -7.65
C LEU A 129 5.38 -13.51 -6.21
N ILE A 130 4.46 -13.36 -5.26
CA ILE A 130 4.69 -13.68 -3.84
C ILE A 130 4.97 -15.17 -3.67
N LYS A 131 4.23 -16.04 -4.36
CA LYS A 131 4.47 -17.48 -4.36
C LYS A 131 5.83 -17.84 -4.94
N GLY A 132 6.23 -17.22 -6.07
CA GLY A 132 7.56 -17.39 -6.62
C GLY A 132 8.65 -17.05 -5.60
N LEU A 133 8.51 -15.92 -4.91
CA LEU A 133 9.43 -15.52 -3.84
C LEU A 133 9.44 -16.50 -2.67
N SER A 134 8.30 -17.05 -2.26
CA SER A 134 8.21 -18.01 -1.15
C SER A 134 8.87 -19.35 -1.44
N SER A 135 9.14 -19.67 -2.69
CA SER A 135 9.93 -20.84 -3.07
C SER A 135 11.45 -20.65 -2.96
N GLU A 136 11.90 -19.40 -2.89
CA GLU A 136 13.33 -19.03 -2.85
C GLU A 136 13.76 -18.43 -1.50
N ILE A 137 12.81 -17.90 -0.74
CA ILE A 137 13.05 -17.15 0.51
C ILE A 137 12.14 -17.74 1.60
N GLU A 138 12.68 -17.91 2.80
CA GLU A 138 11.91 -18.37 3.95
C GLU A 138 10.72 -17.45 4.24
N PHE A 139 9.56 -18.03 4.57
CA PHE A 139 8.32 -17.28 4.80
C PHE A 139 8.48 -16.18 5.87
N ALA A 140 9.25 -16.46 6.93
CA ALA A 140 9.52 -15.49 7.99
C ALA A 140 10.24 -14.24 7.46
N ASP A 141 11.22 -14.42 6.55
CA ASP A 141 11.95 -13.31 5.93
C ASP A 141 11.05 -12.49 5.00
N LEU A 142 10.13 -13.14 4.28
CA LEU A 142 9.13 -12.47 3.47
C LEU A 142 8.16 -11.64 4.32
N ALA A 143 7.68 -12.20 5.43
CA ALA A 143 6.77 -11.54 6.35
C ALA A 143 7.42 -10.33 7.07
N GLU A 144 8.74 -10.39 7.26
CA GLU A 144 9.47 -9.23 7.80
C GLU A 144 9.67 -8.09 6.81
N LEU A 145 9.73 -8.42 5.51
CA LEU A 145 10.09 -7.46 4.46
C LEU A 145 8.87 -6.89 3.75
N LEU A 146 7.89 -7.73 3.41
CA LEU A 146 6.74 -7.31 2.64
C LEU A 146 5.70 -6.57 3.51
N PRO A 147 5.02 -5.56 2.95
CA PRO A 147 4.08 -4.71 3.69
C PRO A 147 2.69 -5.36 3.85
N PHE A 148 2.66 -6.67 4.11
CA PHE A 148 1.43 -7.45 4.29
C PHE A 148 1.49 -8.21 5.63
N PRO A 149 0.36 -8.34 6.36
CA PRO A 149 0.22 -9.27 7.47
C PRO A 149 0.49 -10.72 7.02
N GLU A 150 0.93 -11.58 7.97
CA GLU A 150 1.27 -12.97 7.65
C GLU A 150 0.10 -13.78 7.08
N ASP A 151 -1.11 -13.54 7.57
CA ASP A 151 -2.34 -14.16 7.09
C ASP A 151 -2.65 -13.71 5.65
N GLU A 152 -2.45 -12.45 5.33
CA GLU A 152 -2.61 -11.95 3.97
C GLU A 152 -1.57 -12.55 3.01
N LEU A 153 -0.32 -12.68 3.45
CA LEU A 153 0.73 -13.35 2.66
C LEU A 153 0.40 -14.82 2.38
N LYS A 154 -0.14 -15.55 3.37
CA LYS A 154 -0.60 -16.93 3.18
C LYS A 154 -1.73 -17.00 2.16
N ASN A 155 -2.71 -16.08 2.27
CA ASN A 155 -3.81 -16.02 1.31
C ASN A 155 -3.34 -15.76 -0.13
N TYR A 156 -2.31 -14.91 -0.33
CA TYR A 156 -1.72 -14.72 -1.67
C TYR A 156 -1.05 -15.99 -2.19
N ILE A 157 -0.32 -16.73 -1.34
CA ILE A 157 0.32 -17.98 -1.73
C ILE A 157 -0.73 -19.03 -2.10
N GLU A 158 -1.77 -19.19 -1.29
CA GLU A 158 -2.88 -20.13 -1.55
C GLU A 158 -3.65 -19.76 -2.82
N LEU A 159 -3.89 -18.46 -3.06
CA LEU A 159 -4.56 -17.99 -4.27
C LEU A 159 -3.77 -18.30 -5.55
N ALA A 160 -2.44 -18.27 -5.47
CA ALA A 160 -1.58 -18.66 -6.59
C ALA A 160 -1.53 -20.17 -6.85
N ASP A 161 -1.91 -21.00 -5.84
CA ASP A 161 -2.06 -22.44 -5.97
C ASP A 161 -3.44 -22.85 -6.51
N PHE A 162 -4.38 -21.92 -6.56
CA PHE A 162 -5.73 -22.18 -7.03
C PHE A 162 -5.73 -22.50 -8.53
N ASP A 163 -6.23 -23.67 -8.88
CA ASP A 163 -6.34 -24.11 -10.28
C ASP A 163 -7.53 -23.44 -10.97
N TRP A 164 -7.24 -22.34 -11.63
CA TRP A 164 -8.23 -21.59 -12.41
C TRP A 164 -8.74 -22.35 -13.65
N GLU A 165 -7.97 -23.33 -14.16
CA GLU A 165 -8.38 -24.17 -15.31
C GLU A 165 -9.39 -25.21 -14.87
N ASP A 166 -9.17 -25.88 -13.73
CA ASP A 166 -10.15 -26.79 -13.12
C ASP A 166 -11.43 -26.05 -12.72
N TYR A 167 -11.32 -24.83 -12.21
CA TYR A 167 -12.47 -24.00 -11.89
C TYR A 167 -13.28 -23.62 -13.13
N LYS A 168 -12.62 -23.31 -14.25
CA LYS A 168 -13.27 -23.04 -15.54
C LYS A 168 -13.84 -24.27 -16.22
N SER A 169 -13.32 -25.48 -15.92
CA SER A 169 -13.77 -26.76 -16.49
C SER A 169 -14.95 -27.37 -15.73
N GLY A 170 -15.22 -26.95 -14.49
CA GLY A 170 -16.50 -27.19 -13.83
C GLY A 170 -17.61 -26.51 -14.62
N GLU A 171 -18.81 -27.15 -14.72
CA GLU A 171 -19.95 -26.60 -15.46
C GLU A 171 -20.02 -25.08 -15.27
N ASP A 172 -19.99 -24.35 -16.38
CA ASP A 172 -19.94 -22.88 -16.40
C ASP A 172 -21.20 -22.31 -15.72
N THR A 173 -21.10 -22.18 -14.42
CA THR A 173 -22.14 -21.61 -13.55
C THR A 173 -22.09 -20.07 -13.56
N ARG A 174 -21.31 -19.47 -14.50
CA ARG A 174 -21.32 -18.02 -14.65
C ARG A 174 -22.73 -17.55 -15.02
N PRO A 175 -23.22 -16.50 -14.35
CA PRO A 175 -24.46 -15.85 -14.81
C PRO A 175 -24.30 -15.44 -16.27
N PRO A 176 -25.40 -15.39 -17.06
CA PRO A 176 -25.35 -14.95 -18.45
C PRO A 176 -24.62 -13.64 -18.58
N ASP A 177 -23.87 -13.46 -19.67
CA ASP A 177 -22.96 -12.32 -19.96
C ASP A 177 -23.60 -10.91 -19.86
N ASP A 178 -24.90 -10.84 -19.63
CA ASP A 178 -25.68 -9.59 -19.51
C ASP A 178 -25.72 -8.99 -18.07
N GLU A 179 -25.26 -9.71 -17.02
CA GLU A 179 -25.22 -9.17 -15.67
C GLU A 179 -23.90 -8.46 -15.38
N LYS A 180 -23.99 -7.14 -15.21
CA LYS A 180 -22.85 -6.33 -14.75
C LYS A 180 -22.61 -6.57 -13.27
N TRP A 181 -21.52 -7.27 -12.95
CA TRP A 181 -21.05 -7.42 -11.58
C TRP A 181 -20.50 -6.10 -11.05
N VAL A 182 -20.94 -5.71 -9.85
CA VAL A 182 -20.42 -4.54 -9.13
C VAL A 182 -19.82 -5.02 -7.80
N THR A 183 -18.57 -4.69 -7.57
CA THR A 183 -17.92 -4.94 -6.28
C THR A 183 -18.11 -3.74 -5.38
N LEU A 184 -18.74 -3.95 -4.20
CA LEU A 184 -18.88 -2.93 -3.17
C LEU A 184 -17.87 -3.22 -2.05
N LYS A 185 -17.02 -2.25 -1.73
CA LYS A 185 -16.04 -2.35 -0.63
C LYS A 185 -16.38 -1.33 0.45
N PHE A 186 -16.48 -1.80 1.69
CA PHE A 186 -16.75 -0.95 2.84
C PHE A 186 -15.59 -1.05 3.84
N ARG A 187 -15.17 0.07 4.39
CA ARG A 187 -14.26 0.13 5.53
C ARG A 187 -15.09 0.38 6.78
N MET A 188 -15.03 -0.52 7.76
CA MET A 188 -15.82 -0.46 8.97
C MET A 188 -15.02 -0.92 10.19
N ALA A 189 -15.47 -0.54 11.39
CA ALA A 189 -14.89 -1.01 12.63
C ALA A 189 -15.23 -2.49 12.85
N GLN A 190 -14.44 -3.19 13.68
CA GLN A 190 -14.58 -4.63 13.89
C GLN A 190 -15.94 -5.02 14.49
N ASP A 191 -16.49 -4.22 15.39
CA ASP A 191 -17.82 -4.40 15.98
C ASP A 191 -18.93 -4.28 14.91
N GLN A 192 -18.83 -3.32 13.99
CA GLN A 192 -19.75 -3.16 12.87
C GLN A 192 -19.67 -4.35 11.90
N ALA A 193 -18.47 -4.83 11.60
CA ALA A 193 -18.29 -6.01 10.75
C ALA A 193 -18.91 -7.25 11.36
N SER A 194 -18.74 -7.46 12.69
CA SER A 194 -19.31 -8.60 13.42
C SER A 194 -20.85 -8.59 13.37
N ILE A 195 -21.48 -7.43 13.50
CA ILE A 195 -22.95 -7.30 13.41
C ILE A 195 -23.44 -7.69 12.01
N ILE A 196 -22.74 -7.24 10.96
CA ILE A 196 -23.13 -7.57 9.57
C ILE A 196 -22.93 -9.06 9.30
N GLN A 197 -21.82 -9.65 9.74
CA GLN A 197 -21.55 -11.07 9.59
C GLN A 197 -22.61 -11.93 10.31
N GLU A 198 -22.94 -11.59 11.55
CA GLU A 198 -23.98 -12.28 12.30
C GLU A 198 -25.34 -12.19 11.61
N ALA A 199 -25.68 -11.03 11.05
CA ALA A 199 -26.94 -10.83 10.32
C ALA A 199 -27.00 -11.69 9.05
N ILE A 200 -25.90 -11.74 8.28
CA ILE A 200 -25.76 -12.59 7.09
C ILE A 200 -25.93 -14.06 7.49
N GLU A 201 -25.16 -14.56 8.48
CA GLU A 201 -25.26 -15.94 8.94
C GLU A 201 -26.67 -16.32 9.42
N ARG A 202 -27.33 -15.41 10.09
CA ARG A 202 -28.71 -15.64 10.57
C ARG A 202 -29.69 -15.80 9.42
N LEU A 203 -29.56 -14.99 8.37
CA LEU A 203 -30.39 -15.10 7.17
C LEU A 203 -30.09 -16.39 6.41
N VAL A 204 -28.83 -16.71 6.20
CA VAL A 204 -28.40 -17.94 5.51
C VAL A 204 -28.93 -19.20 6.21
N ARG A 205 -28.98 -19.20 7.56
CA ARG A 205 -29.55 -20.32 8.32
C ARG A 205 -31.08 -20.38 8.34
N GLY A 206 -31.73 -19.23 8.20
CA GLY A 206 -33.20 -19.09 8.38
C GLY A 206 -34.00 -19.10 7.09
N VAL A 207 -33.35 -18.80 5.94
CA VAL A 207 -34.02 -18.72 4.64
C VAL A 207 -33.30 -19.63 3.66
N PRO A 208 -34.00 -20.45 2.85
CA PRO A 208 -33.34 -21.25 1.82
C PRO A 208 -32.80 -20.33 0.71
N ILE A 209 -31.62 -19.80 0.92
CA ILE A 209 -30.90 -19.01 -0.08
C ILE A 209 -30.16 -19.99 -0.99
N THR A 210 -30.48 -19.97 -2.28
CA THR A 210 -29.85 -20.80 -3.30
C THR A 210 -29.09 -19.91 -4.30
N GLY A 211 -27.92 -20.33 -4.71
CA GLY A 211 -27.09 -19.61 -5.69
C GLY A 211 -25.63 -19.55 -5.24
N GLU A 212 -24.77 -19.07 -6.10
CA GLU A 212 -23.32 -19.11 -5.92
C GLU A 212 -22.78 -18.08 -4.91
N ASN A 213 -23.44 -16.95 -4.75
CA ASN A 213 -23.02 -15.91 -3.80
C ASN A 213 -24.09 -15.72 -2.72
N VAL A 214 -24.12 -16.67 -1.80
CA VAL A 214 -25.10 -16.73 -0.70
C VAL A 214 -25.07 -15.46 0.16
N ASP A 215 -23.87 -14.92 0.43
CA ASP A 215 -23.69 -13.72 1.26
C ASP A 215 -24.22 -12.47 0.54
N ALA A 216 -23.95 -12.33 -0.76
CA ALA A 216 -24.48 -11.23 -1.55
C ALA A 216 -26.01 -11.29 -1.62
N ARG A 217 -26.58 -12.49 -1.75
CA ARG A 217 -28.03 -12.67 -1.74
C ARG A 217 -28.66 -12.36 -0.39
N ALA A 218 -27.98 -12.72 0.71
CA ALA A 218 -28.41 -12.33 2.04
C ALA A 218 -28.38 -10.80 2.22
N LEU A 219 -27.35 -10.13 1.75
CA LEU A 219 -27.27 -8.66 1.76
C LEU A 219 -28.35 -8.00 0.89
N GLU A 220 -28.66 -8.56 -0.26
CA GLU A 220 -29.76 -8.10 -1.12
C GLU A 220 -31.11 -8.18 -0.39
N LEU A 221 -31.38 -9.29 0.30
CA LEU A 221 -32.60 -9.45 1.10
C LEU A 221 -32.68 -8.42 2.23
N MET A 222 -31.58 -8.20 2.95
CA MET A 222 -31.50 -7.18 4.01
C MET A 222 -31.75 -5.78 3.46
N ALA A 223 -31.14 -5.45 2.34
CA ALA A 223 -31.33 -4.17 1.67
C ALA A 223 -32.78 -3.99 1.16
N GLY A 224 -33.39 -5.06 0.63
CA GLY A 224 -34.77 -5.08 0.22
C GLY A 224 -35.75 -4.81 1.38
N ASP A 225 -35.54 -5.46 2.52
CA ASP A 225 -36.33 -5.23 3.73
C ASP A 225 -36.18 -3.80 4.25
N CYS A 226 -34.95 -3.27 4.23
CA CYS A 226 -34.68 -1.87 4.60
C CYS A 226 -35.38 -0.87 3.67
N LEU A 227 -35.37 -1.11 2.37
CA LEU A 227 -36.06 -0.25 1.40
C LEU A 227 -37.59 -0.33 1.50
N ALA A 228 -38.13 -1.46 1.94
CA ALA A 228 -39.56 -1.66 2.16
C ALA A 228 -40.06 -1.08 3.50
N THR A 229 -39.14 -0.82 4.45
CA THR A 229 -39.44 -0.32 5.79
C THR A 229 -39.35 1.21 5.80
N ASP A 230 -40.29 1.88 6.46
CA ASP A 230 -40.25 3.34 6.67
C ASP A 230 -39.11 3.68 7.64
N ILE A 231 -38.05 4.31 7.11
CA ILE A 231 -36.81 4.66 7.85
C ILE A 231 -37.03 5.78 8.88
N SER A 232 -38.21 6.37 8.98
CA SER A 232 -38.52 7.39 9.99
C SER A 232 -38.43 6.87 11.44
N SER A 233 -38.37 5.55 11.63
CA SER A 233 -38.22 4.89 12.94
C SER A 233 -36.78 4.76 13.46
N TYR A 234 -35.78 5.16 12.66
CA TYR A 234 -34.34 5.08 13.00
C TYR A 234 -33.71 6.43 13.39
N GLN A 235 -34.52 7.47 13.62
CA GLN A 235 -34.06 8.77 14.13
C GLN A 235 -34.11 8.86 15.64
#